data_f05fc5aa6e52f8fff3ea14bc0a67b785
#
_entry.id   f05fc5aa6e52f8fff3ea14bc0a67b785
#
_cell.length_a   1.000
_cell.length_b   1.000
_cell.length_c   1.000
_cell.angle_alpha   90.00
_cell.angle_beta   90.00
_cell.angle_gamma   90.00
#
_symmetry.space_group_name_H-M   'P 1'
#
loop_
_entity.id
_entity.type
_entity.pdbx_description
1 polymer ?
#
loop_
_entity_poly.entity_id
_entity_poly.type
_entity_poly.pdbx_seq_one_letter_code
_entity_poly.pdbx_strand_id
1 'polypeptide(L)'
;MRKPLLTKLLAGTALVATASGSWAQGQVNIICSVQAEWCNLMSTVYAKTTGTKVNMTAKGSGEALAQLNAERANPKTDIWFGGTGDPHLQAAEQGLTLEYKSPQLPQLYPWAQKQAADSKYRTVGVYLGPLGFGYNKELLA
;
A
#
# COMPACT_ATOMS: atom_id res chain seq x y z
N MET A 1 -33.02 -34.11 69.67
CA MET A 1 -33.14 -32.84 68.99
C MET A 1 -32.07 -32.75 67.88
N ARG A 2 -32.45 -33.03 66.63
CA ARG A 2 -31.53 -33.01 65.46
C ARG A 2 -31.78 -31.75 64.64
N LYS A 3 -30.74 -30.92 64.46
CA LYS A 3 -30.79 -29.70 63.62
C LYS A 3 -30.51 -30.08 62.16
N PRO A 4 -31.25 -29.59 61.15
CA PRO A 4 -30.94 -29.86 59.76
C PRO A 4 -29.86 -28.87 59.27
N LEU A 5 -28.85 -29.46 58.57
CA LEU A 5 -27.84 -28.71 57.81
C LEU A 5 -28.49 -28.14 56.54
N LEU A 6 -28.47 -26.84 56.43
CA LEU A 6 -28.82 -26.13 55.16
C LEU A 6 -27.60 -26.18 54.27
N THR A 7 -27.71 -26.95 53.20
CA THR A 7 -26.72 -26.96 52.12
C THR A 7 -26.99 -25.77 51.19
N LYS A 8 -26.15 -24.75 51.19
CA LYS A 8 -26.23 -23.63 50.25
C LYS A 8 -25.56 -24.07 48.93
N LEU A 9 -26.39 -24.28 47.91
CA LEU A 9 -25.94 -24.40 46.52
C LEU A 9 -25.53 -23.03 46.02
N LEU A 10 -24.22 -22.80 45.83
CA LEU A 10 -23.69 -21.65 45.08
C LEU A 10 -23.73 -22.02 43.57
N ALA A 11 -24.71 -21.46 42.86
CA ALA A 11 -24.73 -21.48 41.41
C ALA A 11 -23.70 -20.45 40.86
N GLY A 12 -22.56 -20.95 40.44
CA GLY A 12 -21.53 -20.18 39.77
C GLY A 12 -21.95 -19.89 38.33
N THR A 13 -22.35 -18.64 38.06
CA THR A 13 -22.60 -18.17 36.70
C THR A 13 -21.25 -17.91 36.04
N ALA A 14 -20.82 -18.79 35.13
CA ALA A 14 -19.62 -18.59 34.30
C ALA A 14 -19.97 -17.50 33.24
N LEU A 15 -19.44 -16.30 33.41
CA LEU A 15 -19.45 -15.25 32.38
C LEU A 15 -18.48 -15.69 31.27
N VAL A 16 -19.00 -16.21 30.17
CA VAL A 16 -18.22 -16.41 28.93
C VAL A 16 -18.02 -15.04 28.30
N ALA A 17 -16.88 -14.42 28.54
CA ALA A 17 -16.45 -13.22 27.84
C ALA A 17 -16.12 -13.61 26.39
N THR A 18 -17.06 -13.41 25.47
CA THR A 18 -16.79 -13.44 24.03
C THR A 18 -15.88 -12.27 23.71
N ALA A 19 -14.56 -12.53 23.61
CA ALA A 19 -13.62 -11.59 23.06
C ALA A 19 -13.96 -11.39 21.58
N SER A 20 -14.79 -10.39 21.28
CA SER A 20 -14.99 -9.88 19.93
C SER A 20 -13.64 -9.30 19.50
N GLY A 21 -12.86 -10.07 18.75
CA GLY A 21 -11.63 -9.59 18.15
C GLY A 21 -11.98 -8.37 17.26
N SER A 22 -11.78 -7.18 17.79
CA SER A 22 -11.83 -5.95 17.02
C SER A 22 -10.65 -6.03 16.05
N TRP A 23 -10.90 -6.48 14.84
CA TRP A 23 -9.94 -6.34 13.75
C TRP A 23 -9.77 -4.85 13.56
N ALA A 24 -8.66 -4.32 14.02
CA ALA A 24 -8.30 -2.93 13.73
C ALA A 24 -8.26 -2.80 12.20
N GLN A 25 -9.27 -2.16 11.64
CA GLN A 25 -9.28 -1.86 10.20
C GLN A 25 -8.09 -0.93 9.95
N GLY A 26 -7.03 -1.49 9.37
CA GLY A 26 -5.83 -0.73 9.05
C GLY A 26 -6.14 0.41 8.09
N GLN A 27 -5.26 1.39 8.05
CA GLN A 27 -5.29 2.47 7.08
C GLN A 27 -4.06 2.36 6.20
N VAL A 28 -4.22 2.60 4.88
CA VAL A 28 -3.12 2.66 3.91
C VAL A 28 -3.10 4.03 3.26
N ASN A 29 -1.95 4.67 3.28
CA ASN A 29 -1.70 5.98 2.66
C ASN A 29 -0.96 5.78 1.34
N ILE A 30 -1.59 6.16 0.24
CA ILE A 30 -1.09 5.93 -1.12
C ILE A 30 -0.81 7.26 -1.81
N ILE A 31 0.39 7.41 -2.39
CA ILE A 31 0.66 8.40 -3.40
C ILE A 31 0.35 7.79 -4.77
N CYS A 32 -0.51 8.45 -5.52
CA CYS A 32 -0.88 8.10 -6.89
C CYS A 32 -0.22 9.05 -7.88
N SER A 33 0.58 8.51 -8.80
CA SER A 33 1.28 9.27 -9.85
C SER A 33 0.84 8.86 -11.27
N VAL A 34 -0.38 8.36 -11.40
CA VAL A 34 -1.02 8.03 -12.70
C VAL A 34 -2.41 8.66 -12.78
N GLN A 35 -3.15 8.31 -13.83
CA GLN A 35 -4.53 8.76 -14.02
C GLN A 35 -5.38 8.39 -12.80
N ALA A 36 -6.19 9.35 -12.37
CA ALA A 36 -7.00 9.23 -11.17
C ALA A 36 -7.95 8.01 -11.21
N GLU A 37 -8.44 7.67 -12.40
CA GLU A 37 -9.36 6.55 -12.62
C GLU A 37 -8.72 5.21 -12.20
N TRP A 38 -7.44 5.00 -12.52
CA TRP A 38 -6.73 3.77 -12.16
C TRP A 38 -6.56 3.66 -10.64
N CYS A 39 -6.15 4.76 -10.03
CA CYS A 39 -5.95 4.77 -8.57
C CYS A 39 -7.28 4.63 -7.81
N ASN A 40 -8.34 5.30 -8.29
CA ASN A 40 -9.67 5.18 -7.70
C ASN A 40 -10.21 3.76 -7.79
N LEU A 41 -10.03 3.11 -8.94
CA LEU A 41 -10.47 1.72 -9.12
C LEU A 41 -9.72 0.80 -8.15
N MET A 42 -8.39 0.87 -8.10
CA MET A 42 -7.60 0.03 -7.21
C MET A 42 -7.93 0.26 -5.73
N SER A 43 -8.01 1.52 -5.32
CA SER A 43 -8.35 1.88 -3.94
C SER A 43 -9.73 1.36 -3.55
N THR A 44 -10.70 1.48 -4.45
CA THR A 44 -12.07 1.01 -4.22
C THR A 44 -12.13 -0.51 -4.11
N VAL A 45 -11.47 -1.23 -5.02
CA VAL A 45 -11.43 -2.70 -5.00
C VAL A 45 -10.72 -3.18 -3.75
N TYR A 46 -9.56 -2.61 -3.42
CA TYR A 46 -8.80 -2.99 -2.23
C TYR A 46 -9.59 -2.75 -0.95
N ALA A 47 -10.17 -1.57 -0.79
CA ALA A 47 -10.98 -1.25 0.38
C ALA A 47 -12.19 -2.19 0.53
N LYS A 48 -12.89 -2.52 -0.56
CA LYS A 48 -14.02 -3.46 -0.53
C LYS A 48 -13.60 -4.89 -0.18
N THR A 49 -12.43 -5.31 -0.67
CA THR A 49 -11.97 -6.69 -0.47
C THR A 49 -11.37 -6.92 0.92
N THR A 50 -10.72 -5.91 1.48
CA THR A 50 -9.95 -6.05 2.72
C THR A 50 -10.59 -5.35 3.93
N GLY A 51 -11.55 -4.46 3.72
CA GLY A 51 -12.09 -3.58 4.76
C GLY A 51 -11.12 -2.45 5.16
N THR A 52 -9.95 -2.34 4.52
CA THR A 52 -8.93 -1.35 4.86
C THR A 52 -9.32 0.04 4.35
N LYS A 53 -9.16 1.07 5.19
CA LYS A 53 -9.33 2.45 4.76
C LYS A 53 -8.17 2.87 3.88
N VAL A 54 -8.46 3.37 2.67
CA VAL A 54 -7.45 3.88 1.76
C VAL A 54 -7.50 5.41 1.72
N ASN A 55 -6.39 6.05 2.05
CA ASN A 55 -6.19 7.49 1.85
C ASN A 55 -5.27 7.65 0.64
N MET A 56 -5.74 8.35 -0.36
CA MET A 56 -5.01 8.55 -1.61
C MET A 56 -4.72 10.03 -1.83
N THR A 57 -3.48 10.35 -2.24
CA THR A 57 -3.05 11.67 -2.63
C THR A 57 -2.45 11.62 -4.04
N ALA A 58 -2.96 12.44 -4.95
CA ALA A 58 -2.40 12.55 -6.30
C ALA A 58 -1.17 13.46 -6.28
N LYS A 59 -0.07 13.01 -6.89
CA LYS A 59 1.18 13.77 -7.04
C LYS A 59 1.91 13.36 -8.30
N GLY A 60 2.62 14.30 -8.92
CA GLY A 60 3.61 14.02 -9.95
C GLY A 60 4.79 13.20 -9.38
N SER A 61 5.52 12.48 -10.24
CA SER A 61 6.61 11.61 -9.80
C SER A 61 7.71 12.35 -9.04
N GLY A 62 8.07 13.56 -9.45
CA GLY A 62 9.06 14.39 -8.74
C GLY A 62 8.57 14.87 -7.38
N GLU A 63 7.30 15.27 -7.28
CA GLU A 63 6.68 15.67 -6.00
C GLU A 63 6.57 14.51 -5.03
N ALA A 64 6.25 13.31 -5.53
CA ALA A 64 6.21 12.09 -4.73
C ALA A 64 7.59 11.77 -4.13
N LEU A 65 8.65 11.82 -4.95
CA LEU A 65 10.02 11.63 -4.48
C LEU A 65 10.41 12.68 -3.42
N ALA A 66 10.06 13.94 -3.65
CA ALA A 66 10.33 15.02 -2.70
C ALA A 66 9.60 14.79 -1.36
N GLN A 67 8.34 14.32 -1.41
CA GLN A 67 7.59 13.98 -0.21
C GLN A 67 8.23 12.82 0.56
N LEU A 68 8.62 11.73 -0.11
CA LEU A 68 9.27 10.60 0.55
C LEU A 68 10.58 11.04 1.23
N ASN A 69 11.34 11.94 0.60
CA ASN A 69 12.53 12.51 1.22
C ASN A 69 12.20 13.32 2.48
N ALA A 70 11.15 14.14 2.43
CA ALA A 70 10.71 14.91 3.58
C ALA A 70 10.18 14.03 4.73
N GLU A 71 9.60 12.89 4.40
CA GLU A 71 9.08 11.90 5.36
C GLU A 71 10.14 10.93 5.89
N ARG A 72 11.40 11.01 5.45
CA ARG A 72 12.46 10.04 5.78
C ARG A 72 12.58 9.71 7.26
N ALA A 73 12.48 10.72 8.12
CA ALA A 73 12.60 10.53 9.57
C ALA A 73 11.30 10.03 10.22
N ASN A 74 10.16 10.20 9.56
CA ASN A 74 8.85 9.77 10.04
C ASN A 74 7.96 9.41 8.84
N PRO A 75 8.12 8.21 8.27
CA PRO A 75 7.37 7.77 7.10
C PRO A 75 5.87 7.76 7.34
N LYS A 76 5.12 8.34 6.41
CA LYS A 76 3.66 8.38 6.44
C LYS A 76 3.03 7.75 5.20
N THR A 77 3.79 7.67 4.12
CA THR A 77 3.38 7.04 2.87
C THR A 77 3.69 5.55 2.92
N ASP A 78 2.68 4.72 2.71
CA ASP A 78 2.83 3.26 2.69
C ASP A 78 3.12 2.74 1.28
N ILE A 79 2.47 3.32 0.26
CA ILE A 79 2.61 2.90 -1.13
C ILE A 79 2.74 4.14 -2.03
N TRP A 80 3.69 4.08 -2.95
CA TRP A 80 3.73 4.99 -4.08
C TRP A 80 3.48 4.20 -5.36
N PHE A 81 2.35 4.49 -6.02
CA PHE A 81 1.90 3.80 -7.22
C PHE A 81 1.97 4.68 -8.45
N GLY A 82 2.62 4.16 -9.49
CA GLY A 82 2.67 4.76 -10.82
C GLY A 82 3.66 5.91 -10.97
N GLY A 83 3.63 6.55 -12.13
CA GLY A 83 4.60 7.56 -12.51
C GLY A 83 5.75 6.99 -13.34
N THR A 84 6.81 7.77 -13.51
CA THR A 84 8.00 7.38 -14.27
C THR A 84 8.96 6.55 -13.43
N GLY A 85 9.72 5.65 -14.07
CA GLY A 85 10.61 4.71 -13.38
C GLY A 85 11.79 5.36 -12.66
N ASP A 86 12.37 6.43 -13.24
CA ASP A 86 13.58 7.05 -12.71
C ASP A 86 13.44 7.56 -11.26
N PRO A 87 12.39 8.32 -10.88
CA PRO A 87 12.22 8.72 -9.49
C PRO A 87 12.00 7.55 -8.53
N HIS A 88 11.40 6.44 -8.98
CA HIS A 88 11.28 5.23 -8.17
C HIS A 88 12.64 4.58 -7.91
N LEU A 89 13.50 4.48 -8.94
CA LEU A 89 14.86 3.98 -8.79
C LEU A 89 15.68 4.88 -7.87
N GLN A 90 15.55 6.18 -8.01
CA GLN A 90 16.16 7.15 -7.10
C GLN A 90 15.70 6.95 -5.64
N ALA A 91 14.41 6.73 -5.41
CA ALA A 91 13.88 6.44 -4.07
C ALA A 91 14.49 5.16 -3.49
N ALA A 92 14.64 4.12 -4.32
CA ALA A 92 15.27 2.86 -3.95
C ALA A 92 16.75 3.03 -3.57
N GLU A 93 17.52 3.75 -4.38
CA GLU A 93 18.94 4.06 -4.14
C GLU A 93 19.15 4.85 -2.87
N GLN A 94 18.26 5.78 -2.58
CA GLN A 94 18.29 6.60 -1.36
C GLN A 94 17.76 5.87 -0.12
N GLY A 95 17.30 4.62 -0.25
CA GLY A 95 16.78 3.83 0.86
C GLY A 95 15.42 4.33 1.38
N LEU A 96 14.63 5.01 0.54
CA LEU A 96 13.30 5.51 0.90
C LEU A 96 12.20 4.45 0.75
N THR A 97 12.53 3.32 0.12
CA THR A 97 11.61 2.19 -0.08
C THR A 97 12.13 0.94 0.60
N LEU A 98 11.22 0.09 1.05
CA LEU A 98 11.56 -1.20 1.65
C LEU A 98 11.81 -2.26 0.57
N GLU A 99 12.68 -3.21 0.87
CA GLU A 99 12.81 -4.42 0.05
C GLU A 99 11.57 -5.31 0.25
N TYR A 100 10.92 -5.67 -0.84
CA TYR A 100 9.79 -6.58 -0.82
C TYR A 100 9.72 -7.43 -2.07
N LYS A 101 9.95 -8.73 -1.94
CA LYS A 101 9.81 -9.69 -3.02
C LYS A 101 8.41 -10.30 -3.02
N SER A 102 7.53 -9.72 -3.83
CA SER A 102 6.16 -10.21 -3.94
C SER A 102 6.10 -11.67 -4.41
N PRO A 103 5.23 -12.52 -3.84
CA PRO A 103 4.95 -13.85 -4.36
C PRO A 103 4.41 -13.86 -5.79
N GLN A 104 3.82 -12.75 -6.23
CA GLN A 104 3.29 -12.58 -7.59
C GLN A 104 4.35 -12.16 -8.61
N LEU A 105 5.56 -11.81 -8.17
CA LEU A 105 6.62 -11.33 -9.06
C LEU A 105 6.90 -12.27 -10.25
N PRO A 106 6.91 -13.62 -10.10
CA PRO A 106 7.13 -14.53 -11.24
C PRO A 106 6.04 -14.49 -12.31
N GLN A 107 4.86 -13.95 -11.99
CA GLN A 107 3.73 -13.81 -12.93
C GLN A 107 3.78 -12.52 -13.75
N LEU A 108 4.70 -11.62 -13.42
CA LEU A 108 4.86 -10.37 -14.15
C LEU A 108 5.69 -10.57 -15.42
N TYR A 109 5.58 -9.63 -16.35
CA TYR A 109 6.41 -9.63 -17.55
C TYR A 109 7.91 -9.54 -17.22
N PRO A 110 8.79 -10.07 -18.06
CA PRO A 110 10.25 -10.10 -17.81
C PRO A 110 10.85 -8.73 -17.53
N TRP A 111 10.39 -7.67 -18.18
CA TRP A 111 10.87 -6.30 -17.93
C TRP A 111 10.55 -5.80 -16.52
N ALA A 112 9.38 -6.17 -15.99
CA ALA A 112 8.97 -5.80 -14.62
C ALA A 112 9.78 -6.56 -13.57
N GLN A 113 10.04 -7.86 -13.82
CA GLN A 113 10.92 -8.68 -12.99
C GLN A 113 12.35 -8.15 -12.99
N LYS A 114 12.84 -7.73 -14.18
CA LYS A 114 14.17 -7.12 -14.30
C LYS A 114 14.28 -5.84 -13.49
N GLN A 115 13.32 -4.93 -13.58
CA GLN A 115 13.32 -3.71 -12.78
C GLN A 115 13.33 -4.02 -11.26
N ALA A 116 12.55 -5.00 -10.83
CA ALA A 116 12.56 -5.42 -9.44
C ALA A 116 13.94 -5.94 -9.00
N ALA A 117 14.59 -6.75 -9.83
CA ALA A 117 15.93 -7.26 -9.54
C ALA A 117 16.98 -6.14 -9.51
N ASP A 118 16.98 -5.23 -10.49
CA ASP A 118 17.92 -4.10 -10.59
C ASP A 118 17.81 -3.17 -9.39
N SER A 119 16.60 -2.97 -8.87
CA SER A 119 16.34 -2.18 -7.66
C SER A 119 16.49 -2.95 -6.34
N LYS A 120 17.00 -4.18 -6.37
CA LYS A 120 17.07 -5.06 -5.19
C LYS A 120 15.71 -5.25 -4.53
N TYR A 121 14.68 -5.46 -5.33
CA TYR A 121 13.27 -5.63 -4.92
C TYR A 121 12.67 -4.44 -4.15
N ARG A 122 13.21 -3.24 -4.35
CA ARG A 122 12.70 -2.01 -3.74
C ARG A 122 11.69 -1.26 -4.61
N THR A 123 11.60 -1.63 -5.88
CA THR A 123 10.59 -1.17 -6.84
C THR A 123 10.16 -2.33 -7.72
N VAL A 124 9.02 -2.18 -8.40
CA VAL A 124 8.55 -3.15 -9.38
C VAL A 124 7.87 -2.41 -10.54
N GLY A 125 8.12 -2.85 -11.77
CA GLY A 125 7.42 -2.33 -12.94
C GLY A 125 6.00 -2.86 -13.01
N VAL A 126 5.02 -1.97 -13.21
CA VAL A 126 3.60 -2.35 -13.27
C VAL A 126 2.95 -2.02 -14.61
N TYR A 127 3.49 -1.08 -15.36
CA TYR A 127 3.08 -0.76 -16.73
C TYR A 127 4.22 -0.13 -17.52
N LEU A 128 4.11 -0.14 -18.84
CA LEU A 128 4.98 0.58 -19.77
C LEU A 128 4.14 1.53 -20.60
N GLY A 129 4.69 2.70 -20.89
CA GLY A 129 4.13 3.65 -21.84
C GLY A 129 5.22 4.19 -22.74
N PRO A 130 5.00 4.28 -24.07
CA PRO A 130 5.92 4.97 -24.96
C PRO A 130 5.90 6.48 -24.64
N LEU A 131 7.07 7.07 -24.57
CA LEU A 131 7.23 8.50 -24.56
C LEU A 131 7.43 8.99 -25.98
N GLY A 132 6.66 9.97 -26.40
CA GLY A 132 6.80 10.62 -27.69
C GLY A 132 6.53 12.10 -27.59
N PHE A 133 6.97 12.85 -28.58
CA PHE A 133 6.64 14.25 -28.74
C PHE A 133 6.13 14.52 -30.15
N GLY A 134 5.16 15.42 -30.25
CA GLY A 134 4.67 15.96 -31.50
C GLY A 134 5.14 17.42 -31.68
N TYR A 135 5.39 17.81 -32.89
CA TYR A 135 5.70 19.22 -33.23
C TYR A 135 4.92 19.68 -34.46
N ASN A 136 4.62 20.95 -34.50
CA ASN A 136 3.98 21.57 -35.69
C ASN A 136 5.04 21.89 -36.70
N LYS A 137 5.01 21.18 -37.85
CA LYS A 137 5.97 21.38 -38.94
C LYS A 137 5.93 22.78 -39.58
N GLU A 138 4.75 23.42 -39.59
CA GLU A 138 4.58 24.74 -40.18
C GLU A 138 5.19 25.85 -39.33
N LEU A 139 5.31 25.64 -38.03
CA LEU A 139 5.93 26.59 -37.09
C LEU A 139 7.44 26.42 -36.94
N LEU A 140 8.00 25.34 -37.49
CA LEU A 140 9.43 25.03 -37.41
C LEU A 140 10.14 25.22 -38.78
N ALA A 141 9.44 25.70 -39.81
CA ALA A 141 9.97 25.94 -41.14
C ALA A 141 10.65 27.33 -41.23
#